data_78faa5e06e1685621d377c0adbc3feac
#
_entry.id   78faa5e06e1685621d377c0adbc3feac
#
_cell.length_a   1.000
_cell.length_b   1.000
_cell.length_c   1.000
_cell.angle_alpha   90.00
_cell.angle_beta   90.00
_cell.angle_gamma   90.00
#
_symmetry.space_group_name_H-M   'P 1'
#
loop_
_entity.id
_entity.type
_entity.pdbx_description
1 polymer ?
#
loop_
_entity_poly.entity_id
_entity_poly.type
_entity_poly.pdbx_seq_one_letter_code
_entity_poly.pdbx_strand_id
1 'polypeptide(L)'
;ALSGMKAEELEGVISYYDEMLDDRMEAGMTEEAAVNAMEPVQVIAARVLSEADVEASAHEEGAAKESKEQEIRRPAGDIRRLCVTAENRRIVFRSEDTEEIILRYSIEENTIFELHEDNGTLTLECRCRPVTSCFTSVQNGFSLDGLLDGIGKFINNIGNSIVGSDNAPIEVILPKVYWGAVEAESRNARITMEGITCSQGITLSTTNARVVLSDVVAREASVHTTNGRIELHDVYAREGMNAGGTNGQIIAENLNTDQKLRLATTNGRVTLDNVSGQDIDIRTSNGSVSGTVHGEREAFTIH
;
A
#
# COMPACT_ATOMS: atom_id res chain seq x y z
N ALA A 1 27.32 8.67 10.63
CA ALA A 1 27.59 8.57 9.19
C ALA A 1 26.56 9.36 8.35
N LEU A 2 25.29 9.39 8.73
CA LEU A 2 24.20 10.04 7.96
C LEU A 2 23.85 11.48 8.45
N SER A 3 24.76 12.16 9.15
CA SER A 3 24.51 13.48 9.78
C SER A 3 24.34 14.65 8.80
N GLY A 4 24.46 14.43 7.49
CA GLY A 4 24.29 15.44 6.44
C GLY A 4 22.98 15.34 5.67
N MET A 5 22.18 14.29 5.89
CA MET A 5 20.90 14.09 5.22
C MET A 5 19.79 14.93 5.85
N LYS A 6 18.78 15.29 5.06
CA LYS A 6 17.57 15.92 5.59
C LYS A 6 16.80 14.94 6.46
N ALA A 7 16.10 15.44 7.47
CA ALA A 7 15.36 14.60 8.42
C ALA A 7 14.32 13.72 7.73
N GLU A 8 13.62 14.23 6.72
CA GLU A 8 12.61 13.51 5.94
C GLU A 8 13.22 12.34 5.13
N GLU A 9 14.39 12.54 4.53
CA GLU A 9 15.13 11.50 3.78
C GLU A 9 15.60 10.39 4.72
N LEU A 10 16.12 10.77 5.90
CA LEU A 10 16.55 9.84 6.92
C LEU A 10 15.39 9.00 7.47
N GLU A 11 14.23 9.63 7.68
CA GLU A 11 13.03 8.96 8.15
C GLU A 11 12.49 7.96 7.12
N GLY A 12 12.55 8.29 5.82
CA GLY A 12 12.23 7.36 4.73
C GLY A 12 13.15 6.14 4.68
N VAL A 13 14.45 6.34 4.85
CA VAL A 13 15.44 5.24 4.92
C VAL A 13 15.20 4.34 6.12
N ILE A 14 14.97 4.91 7.30
CA ILE A 14 14.67 4.16 8.52
C ILE A 14 13.40 3.34 8.34
N SER A 15 12.32 3.95 7.88
CA SER A 15 11.04 3.27 7.64
C SER A 15 11.16 2.10 6.66
N TYR A 16 11.98 2.23 5.62
CA TYR A 16 12.23 1.15 4.67
C TYR A 16 12.92 -0.05 5.31
N TYR A 17 13.94 0.19 6.13
CA TYR A 17 14.67 -0.91 6.78
C TYR A 17 13.89 -1.53 7.93
N ASP A 18 13.08 -0.77 8.64
CA ASP A 18 12.15 -1.28 9.65
C ASP A 18 11.10 -2.20 8.99
N GLU A 19 10.51 -1.80 7.87
CA GLU A 19 9.56 -2.64 7.13
C GLU A 19 10.20 -3.93 6.61
N MET A 20 11.46 -3.88 6.16
CA MET A 20 12.21 -5.06 5.72
C MET A 20 12.55 -6.01 6.88
N LEU A 21 12.84 -5.49 8.06
CA LEU A 21 13.05 -6.28 9.27
C LEU A 21 11.76 -6.95 9.72
N ASP A 22 10.68 -6.20 9.75
CA ASP A 22 9.36 -6.70 10.10
C ASP A 22 8.92 -7.83 9.16
N ASP A 23 9.09 -7.68 7.85
CA ASP A 23 8.77 -8.73 6.86
C ASP A 23 9.55 -10.03 7.11
N ARG A 24 10.84 -9.92 7.47
CA ARG A 24 11.67 -11.10 7.79
C ARG A 24 11.28 -11.75 9.09
N MET A 25 10.93 -10.97 10.09
CA MET A 25 10.43 -11.48 11.37
C MET A 25 9.07 -12.16 11.19
N GLU A 26 8.21 -11.62 10.34
CA GLU A 26 6.94 -12.25 9.95
C GLU A 26 7.12 -13.56 9.18
N ALA A 27 8.17 -13.65 8.37
CA ALA A 27 8.58 -14.91 7.73
C ALA A 27 9.12 -15.97 8.72
N GLY A 28 9.12 -15.67 10.01
CA GLY A 28 9.52 -16.59 11.08
C GLY A 28 10.98 -16.50 11.50
N MET A 29 11.72 -15.49 11.05
CA MET A 29 13.06 -15.24 11.55
C MET A 29 13.00 -14.60 12.96
N THR A 30 13.98 -14.91 13.81
CA THR A 30 14.19 -14.12 15.02
C THR A 30 14.74 -12.75 14.63
N GLU A 31 14.50 -11.73 15.45
CA GLU A 31 15.03 -10.38 15.23
C GLU A 31 16.55 -10.39 14.97
N GLU A 32 17.31 -11.14 15.77
CA GLU A 32 18.76 -11.31 15.61
C GLU A 32 19.11 -11.95 14.25
N ALA A 33 18.36 -12.95 13.80
CA ALA A 33 18.57 -13.60 12.51
C ALA A 33 18.18 -12.67 11.34
N ALA A 34 17.12 -11.89 11.49
CA ALA A 34 16.68 -10.91 10.50
C ALA A 34 17.71 -9.78 10.33
N VAL A 35 18.24 -9.25 11.42
CA VAL A 35 19.31 -8.23 11.42
C VAL A 35 20.61 -8.79 10.83
N ASN A 36 21.03 -10.01 11.23
CA ASN A 36 22.25 -10.64 10.69
C ASN A 36 22.15 -11.02 9.21
N ALA A 37 20.94 -11.18 8.70
CA ALA A 37 20.69 -11.42 7.26
C ALA A 37 20.67 -10.12 6.44
N MET A 38 20.74 -8.95 7.08
CA MET A 38 20.90 -7.66 6.40
C MET A 38 22.37 -7.43 6.03
N GLU A 39 22.58 -6.56 5.06
CA GLU A 39 23.91 -6.05 4.78
C GLU A 39 24.49 -5.29 5.97
N PRO A 40 25.81 -5.31 6.18
CA PRO A 40 26.43 -4.53 7.25
C PRO A 40 26.04 -3.05 7.19
N VAL A 41 25.73 -2.44 8.33
CA VAL A 41 25.28 -1.05 8.43
C VAL A 41 26.21 -0.06 7.70
N GLN A 42 27.52 -0.36 7.65
CA GLN A 42 28.51 0.47 6.95
C GLN A 42 28.31 0.42 5.42
N VAL A 43 27.89 -0.73 4.88
CA VAL A 43 27.59 -0.90 3.44
C VAL A 43 26.30 -0.19 3.09
N ILE A 44 25.26 -0.35 3.92
CA ILE A 44 23.99 0.38 3.79
C ILE A 44 24.23 1.88 3.84
N ALA A 45 24.95 2.38 4.84
CA ALA A 45 25.24 3.80 4.99
C ALA A 45 26.07 4.36 3.82
N ALA A 46 27.06 3.59 3.31
CA ALA A 46 27.86 3.99 2.16
C ALA A 46 27.01 4.08 0.88
N ARG A 47 26.08 3.14 0.71
CA ARG A 47 25.13 3.16 -0.43
C ARG A 47 24.20 4.37 -0.37
N VAL A 48 23.55 4.58 0.75
CA VAL A 48 22.65 5.72 0.98
C VAL A 48 23.38 7.05 0.77
N LEU A 49 24.61 7.20 1.23
CA LEU A 49 25.42 8.40 1.02
C LEU A 49 25.85 8.55 -0.45
N SER A 50 26.20 7.45 -1.13
CA SER A 50 26.56 7.52 -2.55
C SER A 50 25.37 7.89 -3.44
N GLU A 51 24.17 7.46 -3.08
CA GLU A 51 22.91 7.85 -3.74
C GLU A 51 22.60 9.32 -3.49
N ALA A 52 22.76 9.82 -2.28
CA ALA A 52 22.59 11.23 -1.94
C ALA A 52 23.63 12.14 -2.62
N ASP A 53 24.90 11.69 -2.75
CA ASP A 53 25.94 12.43 -3.45
C ASP A 53 25.71 12.43 -4.98
N VAL A 54 25.14 11.38 -5.55
CA VAL A 54 24.73 11.32 -6.96
C VAL A 54 23.57 12.26 -7.23
N GLU A 55 22.60 12.37 -6.32
CA GLU A 55 21.52 13.36 -6.43
C GLU A 55 22.06 14.80 -6.28
N ALA A 56 22.98 15.04 -5.38
CA ALA A 56 23.62 16.35 -5.23
C ALA A 56 24.46 16.76 -6.46
N SER A 57 25.14 15.81 -7.11
CA SER A 57 25.90 16.05 -8.33
C SER A 57 25.03 16.11 -9.60
N ALA A 58 23.86 15.45 -9.60
CA ALA A 58 22.88 15.53 -10.67
C ALA A 58 22.08 16.85 -10.65
N HIS A 59 22.07 17.56 -9.51
CA HIS A 59 21.43 18.87 -9.40
C HIS A 59 22.20 19.99 -10.10
N GLU A 60 23.45 19.80 -10.50
CA GLU A 60 24.20 20.80 -11.29
C GLU A 60 24.12 20.63 -12.83
N GLU A 61 23.65 19.50 -13.35
CA GLU A 61 23.58 19.26 -14.81
C GLU A 61 22.33 18.50 -15.31
N GLY A 62 21.25 18.47 -14.59
CA GLY A 62 20.02 17.78 -15.01
C GLY A 62 18.81 18.66 -14.88
N ALA A 63 18.21 19.03 -16.01
CA ALA A 63 16.87 19.63 -16.02
C ALA A 63 15.94 18.87 -15.08
N ALA A 64 15.31 19.58 -14.15
CA ALA A 64 14.29 19.06 -13.27
C ALA A 64 13.35 18.14 -14.07
N LYS A 65 13.25 16.87 -13.71
CA LYS A 65 12.19 16.00 -14.21
C LYS A 65 10.89 16.67 -13.76
N GLU A 66 10.21 17.33 -14.67
CA GLU A 66 8.90 17.92 -14.41
C GLU A 66 7.93 16.78 -14.10
N SER A 67 7.81 16.45 -12.83
CA SER A 67 6.65 15.68 -12.38
C SER A 67 5.45 16.62 -12.49
N LYS A 68 4.56 16.34 -13.39
CA LYS A 68 3.36 17.15 -13.61
C LYS A 68 2.29 16.69 -12.63
N GLU A 69 2.10 17.45 -11.57
CA GLU A 69 0.99 17.21 -10.65
C GLU A 69 -0.34 17.44 -11.38
N GLN A 70 -1.28 16.53 -11.15
CA GLN A 70 -2.64 16.60 -11.64
C GLN A 70 -3.61 16.61 -10.45
N GLU A 71 -4.56 17.51 -10.52
CA GLU A 71 -5.68 17.54 -9.59
C GLU A 71 -6.98 17.49 -10.39
N ILE A 72 -7.84 16.53 -10.08
CA ILE A 72 -9.14 16.32 -10.70
C ILE A 72 -10.20 16.44 -9.63
N ARG A 73 -11.21 17.23 -9.88
CA ARG A 73 -12.34 17.45 -8.98
C ARG A 73 -13.64 17.02 -9.62
N ARG A 74 -14.50 16.34 -8.86
CA ARG A 74 -15.85 15.93 -9.27
C ARG A 74 -16.82 16.13 -8.12
N PRO A 75 -18.04 16.61 -8.37
CA PRO A 75 -19.07 16.67 -7.35
C PRO A 75 -19.33 15.24 -6.80
N ALA A 76 -19.22 15.06 -5.49
CA ALA A 76 -19.34 13.73 -4.89
C ALA A 76 -20.79 13.19 -5.00
N GLY A 77 -21.78 14.07 -5.10
CA GLY A 77 -23.19 13.68 -5.27
C GLY A 77 -23.49 12.99 -6.61
N ASP A 78 -22.69 13.21 -7.64
CA ASP A 78 -22.87 12.62 -8.96
C ASP A 78 -22.21 11.22 -9.06
N ILE A 79 -21.26 10.93 -8.18
CA ILE A 79 -20.46 9.70 -8.20
C ILE A 79 -20.98 8.70 -7.16
N ARG A 80 -21.57 7.61 -7.65
CA ARG A 80 -22.10 6.52 -6.79
C ARG A 80 -21.05 5.45 -6.48
N ARG A 81 -20.02 5.36 -7.33
CA ARG A 81 -18.92 4.40 -7.18
C ARG A 81 -17.62 5.07 -7.58
N LEU A 82 -16.62 4.96 -6.74
CA LEU A 82 -15.27 5.39 -7.00
C LEU A 82 -14.35 4.17 -7.04
N CYS A 83 -13.68 3.96 -8.18
CA CYS A 83 -12.73 2.87 -8.39
C CYS A 83 -11.34 3.44 -8.62
N VAL A 84 -10.35 2.99 -7.85
CA VAL A 84 -8.94 3.41 -8.00
C VAL A 84 -8.07 2.17 -8.10
N THR A 85 -7.37 2.01 -9.22
CA THR A 85 -6.48 0.88 -9.46
C THR A 85 -5.06 1.36 -9.70
N ALA A 86 -4.09 0.76 -9.02
CA ALA A 86 -2.68 1.08 -9.18
C ALA A 86 -1.80 -0.18 -9.15
N GLU A 87 -0.79 -0.27 -10.01
CA GLU A 87 0.13 -1.41 -9.99
C GLU A 87 1.17 -1.30 -8.88
N ASN A 88 1.87 -0.16 -8.77
CA ASN A 88 3.00 0.04 -7.87
C ASN A 88 2.97 1.39 -7.15
N ARG A 89 1.83 2.07 -7.10
CA ARG A 89 1.65 3.33 -6.38
C ARG A 89 0.79 3.18 -5.15
N ARG A 90 1.19 3.86 -4.09
CA ARG A 90 0.39 3.97 -2.87
C ARG A 90 -0.93 4.69 -3.19
N ILE A 91 -2.02 4.22 -2.61
CA ILE A 91 -3.32 4.87 -2.67
C ILE A 91 -3.67 5.33 -1.26
N VAL A 92 -3.91 6.62 -1.10
CA VAL A 92 -4.20 7.22 0.20
C VAL A 92 -5.55 7.90 0.13
N PHE A 93 -6.52 7.39 0.88
CA PHE A 93 -7.82 8.00 1.05
C PHE A 93 -7.85 8.83 2.32
N ARG A 94 -8.30 10.07 2.20
CA ARG A 94 -8.52 10.99 3.33
C ARG A 94 -9.86 11.68 3.21
N SER A 95 -10.39 12.16 4.31
CA SER A 95 -11.58 13.00 4.28
C SER A 95 -11.22 14.47 4.53
N GLU A 96 -11.92 15.34 3.84
CA GLU A 96 -11.88 16.79 4.07
C GLU A 96 -13.32 17.36 4.15
N ASP A 97 -13.41 18.61 4.58
CA ASP A 97 -14.68 19.36 4.58
C ASP A 97 -14.94 19.91 3.17
N THR A 98 -15.38 19.04 2.29
CA THR A 98 -15.63 19.31 0.87
C THR A 98 -16.90 18.58 0.42
N GLU A 99 -17.49 19.02 -0.68
CA GLU A 99 -18.57 18.31 -1.38
C GLU A 99 -18.06 17.61 -2.64
N GLU A 100 -16.74 17.63 -2.88
CA GLU A 100 -16.12 17.09 -4.08
C GLU A 100 -15.27 15.85 -3.76
N ILE A 101 -15.14 14.98 -4.73
CA ILE A 101 -14.07 14.00 -4.82
C ILE A 101 -12.88 14.70 -5.47
N ILE A 102 -11.71 14.69 -4.82
CA ILE A 102 -10.50 15.27 -5.35
C ILE A 102 -9.46 14.16 -5.51
N LEU A 103 -8.96 13.99 -6.72
CA LEU A 103 -7.91 13.03 -7.07
C LEU A 103 -6.64 13.81 -7.34
N ARG A 104 -5.58 13.59 -6.56
CA ARG A 104 -4.26 14.18 -6.77
C ARG A 104 -3.24 13.10 -7.07
N TYR A 105 -2.47 13.28 -8.12
CA TYR A 105 -1.40 12.36 -8.50
C TYR A 105 -0.37 13.06 -9.38
N SER A 106 0.85 12.52 -9.40
CA SER A 106 1.93 13.03 -10.24
C SER A 106 2.11 12.13 -11.45
N ILE A 107 2.15 12.73 -12.65
CA ILE A 107 2.46 12.01 -13.89
C ILE A 107 3.98 11.95 -14.04
N GLU A 108 4.50 10.75 -14.14
CA GLU A 108 5.90 10.45 -14.40
C GLU A 108 6.08 9.75 -15.75
N GLU A 109 7.31 9.75 -16.26
CA GLU A 109 7.64 9.19 -17.59
C GLU A 109 7.19 7.73 -17.76
N ASN A 110 7.21 6.94 -16.68
CA ASN A 110 6.92 5.51 -16.69
C ASN A 110 5.49 5.17 -16.23
N THR A 111 4.63 6.17 -16.04
CA THR A 111 3.26 5.94 -15.59
C THR A 111 2.24 6.37 -16.64
N ILE A 112 1.16 5.61 -16.72
CA ILE A 112 -0.01 5.92 -17.53
C ILE A 112 -1.19 6.03 -16.56
N PHE A 113 -1.86 7.17 -16.59
CA PHE A 113 -3.10 7.38 -15.88
C PHE A 113 -4.25 7.46 -16.85
N GLU A 114 -5.28 6.67 -16.61
CA GLU A 114 -6.53 6.67 -17.38
C GLU A 114 -7.68 7.01 -16.43
N LEU A 115 -8.45 8.03 -16.77
CA LEU A 115 -9.63 8.44 -16.03
C LEU A 115 -10.87 8.19 -16.88
N HIS A 116 -11.81 7.42 -16.34
CA HIS A 116 -13.07 7.12 -16.97
C HIS A 116 -14.23 7.52 -16.04
N GLU A 117 -15.26 8.09 -16.63
CA GLU A 117 -16.49 8.42 -15.91
C GLU A 117 -17.68 7.91 -16.72
N ASP A 118 -18.44 6.98 -16.17
CA ASP A 118 -19.61 6.41 -16.79
C ASP A 118 -20.68 6.04 -15.76
N ASN A 119 -21.92 6.43 -16.03
CA ASN A 119 -23.09 6.09 -15.23
C ASN A 119 -22.95 6.30 -13.70
N GLY A 120 -22.26 7.37 -13.28
CA GLY A 120 -22.00 7.68 -11.89
C GLY A 120 -20.88 6.82 -11.26
N THR A 121 -20.08 6.17 -12.10
CA THR A 121 -18.83 5.51 -11.69
C THR A 121 -17.65 6.34 -12.17
N LEU A 122 -16.77 6.71 -11.25
CA LEU A 122 -15.50 7.36 -11.54
C LEU A 122 -14.37 6.34 -11.33
N THR A 123 -13.60 6.08 -12.37
CA THR A 123 -12.49 5.12 -12.35
C THR A 123 -11.19 5.81 -12.68
N LEU A 124 -10.19 5.68 -11.81
CA LEU A 124 -8.81 6.09 -12.03
C LEU A 124 -7.92 4.85 -12.08
N GLU A 125 -7.28 4.61 -13.22
CA GLU A 125 -6.32 3.54 -13.40
C GLU A 125 -4.91 4.10 -13.55
N CYS A 126 -3.98 3.56 -12.75
CA CYS A 126 -2.55 3.86 -12.83
C CYS A 126 -1.78 2.59 -13.20
N ARG A 127 -1.16 2.60 -14.38
CA ARG A 127 -0.37 1.48 -14.88
C ARG A 127 1.07 1.91 -15.10
N CYS A 128 2.00 0.99 -14.88
CA CYS A 128 3.40 1.18 -15.27
C CYS A 128 3.56 0.88 -16.76
N ARG A 129 4.26 1.74 -17.50
CA ARG A 129 4.67 1.39 -18.87
C ARG A 129 5.59 0.19 -18.81
N PRO A 130 5.37 -0.85 -19.62
CA PRO A 130 6.34 -1.93 -19.73
C PRO A 130 7.65 -1.33 -20.20
N VAL A 131 8.72 -1.53 -19.44
CA VAL A 131 10.07 -1.23 -19.91
C VAL A 131 10.33 -2.18 -21.09
N THR A 132 10.12 -1.67 -22.30
CA THR A 132 10.56 -2.37 -23.48
C THR A 132 12.10 -2.35 -23.43
N SER A 133 12.69 -3.39 -22.86
CA SER A 133 14.11 -3.61 -22.97
C SER A 133 14.39 -3.73 -24.48
N CYS A 134 14.91 -2.66 -25.05
CA CYS A 134 15.51 -2.72 -26.37
C CYS A 134 16.75 -3.62 -26.26
N PHE A 135 16.54 -4.92 -26.27
CA PHE A 135 17.55 -5.84 -26.76
C PHE A 135 17.68 -5.56 -28.27
N THR A 136 18.35 -4.48 -28.60
CA THR A 136 18.97 -4.38 -29.91
C THR A 136 19.92 -5.54 -29.99
N SER A 137 19.61 -6.49 -30.86
CA SER A 137 20.47 -7.58 -31.23
C SER A 137 21.83 -7.01 -31.55
N VAL A 138 22.79 -7.18 -30.65
CA VAL A 138 24.19 -6.92 -30.93
C VAL A 138 24.66 -8.04 -31.86
N GLN A 139 24.51 -7.81 -33.13
CA GLN A 139 25.32 -8.53 -34.13
C GLN A 139 26.74 -7.94 -34.05
N ASN A 140 27.68 -8.79 -33.67
CA ASN A 140 29.11 -8.63 -33.71
C ASN A 140 29.80 -7.92 -32.53
N GLY A 141 30.44 -8.73 -31.71
CA GLY A 141 31.54 -8.36 -30.83
C GLY A 141 31.20 -8.44 -29.34
N PHE A 142 31.52 -9.60 -28.76
CA PHE A 142 31.48 -9.79 -27.30
C PHE A 142 32.55 -8.91 -26.64
N SER A 143 32.14 -7.80 -26.06
CA SER A 143 32.96 -7.01 -25.12
C SER A 143 32.41 -7.20 -23.72
N LEU A 144 33.27 -7.65 -22.80
CA LEU A 144 32.92 -7.82 -21.39
C LEU A 144 32.45 -6.49 -20.73
N ASP A 145 33.00 -5.37 -21.21
CA ASP A 145 32.62 -4.04 -20.71
C ASP A 145 31.16 -3.66 -21.06
N GLY A 146 30.69 -4.03 -22.25
CA GLY A 146 29.29 -3.83 -22.65
C GLY A 146 28.29 -4.71 -21.89
N LEU A 147 28.74 -5.90 -21.43
CA LEU A 147 27.94 -6.80 -20.60
C LEU A 147 27.78 -6.23 -19.20
N LEU A 148 28.86 -5.69 -18.61
CA LEU A 148 28.83 -5.07 -17.29
C LEU A 148 28.00 -3.79 -17.27
N ASP A 149 28.06 -2.97 -18.31
CA ASP A 149 27.23 -1.76 -18.45
C ASP A 149 25.75 -2.12 -18.67
N GLY A 150 25.47 -3.18 -19.44
CA GLY A 150 24.11 -3.72 -19.61
C GLY A 150 23.53 -4.31 -18.33
N ILE A 151 24.34 -5.04 -17.55
CA ILE A 151 23.95 -5.58 -16.24
C ILE A 151 23.76 -4.44 -15.23
N GLY A 152 24.62 -3.43 -15.22
CA GLY A 152 24.47 -2.25 -14.35
C GLY A 152 23.17 -1.49 -14.62
N LYS A 153 22.85 -1.26 -15.90
CA LYS A 153 21.56 -0.64 -16.29
C LYS A 153 20.35 -1.52 -16.00
N PHE A 154 20.51 -2.84 -16.11
CA PHE A 154 19.45 -3.80 -15.79
C PHE A 154 19.22 -3.88 -14.27
N ILE A 155 20.29 -3.88 -13.47
CA ILE A 155 20.22 -3.85 -12.01
C ILE A 155 19.65 -2.51 -11.52
N ASN A 156 20.05 -1.37 -12.09
CA ASN A 156 19.46 -0.06 -11.78
C ASN A 156 17.97 0.01 -12.17
N ASN A 157 17.58 -0.56 -13.31
CA ASN A 157 16.16 -0.61 -13.69
C ASN A 157 15.35 -1.57 -12.84
N ILE A 158 15.91 -2.69 -12.39
CA ILE A 158 15.25 -3.60 -11.43
C ILE A 158 15.27 -2.96 -10.04
N GLY A 159 16.36 -2.33 -9.62
CA GLY A 159 16.45 -1.60 -8.37
C GLY A 159 15.40 -0.48 -8.27
N ASN A 160 15.27 0.32 -9.31
CA ASN A 160 14.22 1.37 -9.39
C ASN A 160 12.79 0.82 -9.55
N SER A 161 12.63 -0.48 -9.86
CA SER A 161 11.31 -1.14 -9.89
C SER A 161 10.96 -1.87 -8.59
N ILE A 162 11.97 -2.17 -7.75
CA ILE A 162 11.83 -2.92 -6.49
C ILE A 162 11.98 -1.99 -5.28
N VAL A 163 12.83 -0.98 -5.35
CA VAL A 163 12.86 0.10 -4.36
C VAL A 163 11.58 0.88 -4.60
N GLY A 164 10.67 0.86 -3.63
CA GLY A 164 9.50 1.71 -3.64
C GLY A 164 10.00 3.13 -3.88
N SER A 165 9.98 3.52 -5.15
CA SER A 165 10.36 4.87 -5.54
C SER A 165 9.49 5.81 -4.71
N ASP A 166 10.03 6.94 -4.31
CA ASP A 166 9.32 8.12 -3.80
C ASP A 166 8.26 8.66 -4.79
N ASN A 167 7.57 7.77 -5.47
CA ASN A 167 6.45 8.13 -6.31
C ASN A 167 5.37 8.68 -5.41
N ALA A 168 5.07 9.96 -5.57
CA ALA A 168 3.98 10.61 -4.88
C ALA A 168 2.73 9.72 -4.90
N PRO A 169 2.05 9.53 -3.77
CA PRO A 169 0.87 8.68 -3.72
C PRO A 169 -0.23 9.19 -4.65
N ILE A 170 -1.16 8.31 -4.98
CA ILE A 170 -2.46 8.74 -5.48
C ILE A 170 -3.25 9.15 -4.24
N GLU A 171 -3.46 10.44 -4.06
CA GLU A 171 -4.31 10.95 -2.99
C GLU A 171 -5.75 11.04 -3.47
N VAL A 172 -6.63 10.46 -2.69
CA VAL A 172 -8.08 10.48 -2.91
C VAL A 172 -8.72 11.18 -1.73
N ILE A 173 -9.19 12.40 -1.95
CA ILE A 173 -9.85 13.18 -0.92
C ILE A 173 -11.36 13.07 -1.14
N LEU A 174 -12.06 12.64 -0.11
CA LEU A 174 -13.50 12.45 -0.11
C LEU A 174 -14.17 13.42 0.88
N PRO A 175 -15.46 13.73 0.71
CA PRO A 175 -16.23 14.30 1.78
C PRO A 175 -16.18 13.45 3.04
N LYS A 176 -16.27 14.06 4.23
CA LYS A 176 -16.35 13.32 5.51
C LYS A 176 -17.43 12.25 5.50
N VAL A 177 -18.55 12.53 4.81
CA VAL A 177 -19.61 11.55 4.55
C VAL A 177 -19.76 11.37 3.04
N TYR A 178 -19.31 10.24 2.53
CA TYR A 178 -19.44 9.88 1.13
C TYR A 178 -20.60 8.89 0.92
N TRP A 179 -21.52 9.20 0.02
CA TRP A 179 -22.73 8.43 -0.21
C TRP A 179 -22.58 7.27 -1.19
N GLY A 180 -21.47 7.19 -1.87
CA GLY A 180 -21.17 6.13 -2.85
C GLY A 180 -20.42 4.94 -2.24
N ALA A 181 -20.02 4.02 -3.11
CA ALA A 181 -19.11 2.92 -2.80
C ALA A 181 -17.67 3.27 -3.17
N VAL A 182 -16.70 2.75 -2.43
CA VAL A 182 -15.26 2.92 -2.70
C VAL A 182 -14.64 1.56 -2.98
N GLU A 183 -13.96 1.44 -4.11
CA GLU A 183 -13.19 0.27 -4.48
C GLU A 183 -11.75 0.70 -4.78
N ALA A 184 -10.78 0.03 -4.18
CA ALA A 184 -9.38 0.27 -4.52
C ALA A 184 -8.61 -1.03 -4.64
N GLU A 185 -7.76 -1.09 -5.65
CA GLU A 185 -6.90 -2.23 -5.91
C GLU A 185 -5.47 -1.77 -6.17
N SER A 186 -4.53 -2.41 -5.49
CA SER A 186 -3.10 -2.24 -5.79
C SER A 186 -2.43 -3.60 -5.92
N ARG A 187 -1.39 -3.71 -6.73
CA ARG A 187 -0.62 -4.95 -6.81
C ARG A 187 0.48 -5.00 -5.74
N ASN A 188 1.30 -3.96 -5.67
CA ASN A 188 2.51 -3.99 -4.86
C ASN A 188 2.65 -2.80 -3.90
N ALA A 189 1.66 -1.92 -3.82
CA ALA A 189 1.75 -0.73 -2.99
C ALA A 189 0.63 -0.64 -1.96
N ARG A 190 0.92 0.03 -0.86
CA ARG A 190 0.03 0.21 0.28
C ARG A 190 -1.25 0.94 -0.09
N ILE A 191 -2.36 0.51 0.49
CA ILE A 191 -3.62 1.25 0.49
C ILE A 191 -3.89 1.70 1.92
N THR A 192 -4.10 3.00 2.09
CA THR A 192 -4.46 3.59 3.40
C THR A 192 -5.76 4.34 3.27
N MET A 193 -6.67 4.18 4.22
CA MET A 193 -7.94 4.89 4.30
C MET A 193 -8.14 5.43 5.72
N GLU A 194 -8.34 6.73 5.84
CA GLU A 194 -8.40 7.41 7.14
C GLU A 194 -9.54 8.43 7.21
N GLY A 195 -10.30 8.39 8.32
CA GLY A 195 -11.29 9.41 8.68
C GLY A 195 -12.51 9.47 7.76
N ILE A 196 -12.95 8.36 7.16
CA ILE A 196 -14.01 8.33 6.14
C ILE A 196 -15.25 7.65 6.65
N THR A 197 -16.40 8.32 6.46
CA THR A 197 -17.72 7.70 6.58
C THR A 197 -18.28 7.42 5.20
N CYS A 198 -18.40 6.14 4.83
CA CYS A 198 -18.94 5.68 3.55
C CYS A 198 -20.32 5.05 3.75
N SER A 199 -21.35 5.61 3.13
CA SER A 199 -22.73 5.13 3.28
C SER A 199 -23.01 3.82 2.55
N GLN A 200 -22.13 3.42 1.65
CA GLN A 200 -22.17 2.14 0.92
C GLN A 200 -20.99 1.25 1.33
N GLY A 201 -20.60 0.34 0.45
CA GLY A 201 -19.50 -0.58 0.69
C GLY A 201 -18.13 0.02 0.42
N ILE A 202 -17.15 -0.50 1.15
CA ILE A 202 -15.72 -0.28 0.91
C ILE A 202 -15.10 -1.62 0.54
N THR A 203 -14.37 -1.67 -0.57
CA THR A 203 -13.62 -2.85 -1.00
C THR A 203 -12.19 -2.46 -1.31
N LEU A 204 -11.25 -2.97 -0.53
CA LEU A 204 -9.82 -2.69 -0.70
C LEU A 204 -9.07 -4.00 -0.93
N SER A 205 -8.26 -4.08 -1.98
CA SER A 205 -7.47 -5.27 -2.26
C SER A 205 -6.05 -4.95 -2.68
N THR A 206 -5.11 -5.80 -2.25
CA THR A 206 -3.73 -5.75 -2.72
C THR A 206 -3.14 -7.16 -2.81
N THR A 207 -2.07 -7.33 -3.57
CA THR A 207 -1.38 -8.63 -3.63
C THR A 207 -0.24 -8.69 -2.62
N ASN A 208 0.65 -7.70 -2.59
CA ASN A 208 1.90 -7.81 -1.85
C ASN A 208 2.10 -6.73 -0.78
N ALA A 209 1.15 -5.86 -0.58
CA ALA A 209 1.34 -4.72 0.31
C ALA A 209 0.31 -4.67 1.45
N ARG A 210 0.57 -3.79 2.39
CA ARG A 210 -0.28 -3.54 3.54
C ARG A 210 -1.55 -2.79 3.16
N VAL A 211 -2.66 -3.12 3.82
CA VAL A 211 -3.89 -2.33 3.80
C VAL A 211 -4.17 -1.82 5.21
N VAL A 212 -4.39 -0.52 5.34
CA VAL A 212 -4.68 0.12 6.64
C VAL A 212 -5.98 0.88 6.55
N LEU A 213 -6.91 0.59 7.45
CA LEU A 213 -8.11 1.37 7.70
C LEU A 213 -8.04 1.96 9.11
N SER A 214 -8.25 3.27 9.22
CA SER A 214 -8.21 4.00 10.48
C SER A 214 -9.37 4.99 10.56
N ASP A 215 -10.15 4.97 11.63
CA ASP A 215 -11.33 5.83 11.82
C ASP A 215 -12.29 5.77 10.62
N VAL A 216 -12.76 4.56 10.30
CA VAL A 216 -13.59 4.30 9.13
C VAL A 216 -14.96 3.78 9.55
N VAL A 217 -16.00 4.42 9.00
CA VAL A 217 -17.39 3.98 9.15
C VAL A 217 -17.93 3.60 7.78
N ALA A 218 -18.47 2.39 7.64
CA ALA A 218 -19.05 1.91 6.39
C ALA A 218 -20.37 1.14 6.62
N ARG A 219 -21.17 0.97 5.55
CA ARG A 219 -22.25 0.00 5.59
C ARG A 219 -21.70 -1.43 5.61
N GLU A 220 -20.79 -1.70 4.73
CA GLU A 220 -20.09 -2.98 4.59
C GLU A 220 -18.63 -2.72 4.23
N ALA A 221 -17.69 -3.51 4.76
CA ALA A 221 -16.29 -3.39 4.42
C ALA A 221 -15.67 -4.75 4.07
N SER A 222 -14.93 -4.78 2.97
CA SER A 222 -14.18 -5.96 2.53
C SER A 222 -12.73 -5.58 2.24
N VAL A 223 -11.81 -6.25 2.90
CA VAL A 223 -10.36 -6.01 2.76
C VAL A 223 -9.65 -7.32 2.44
N HIS A 224 -8.85 -7.33 1.40
CA HIS A 224 -8.14 -8.53 1.00
C HIS A 224 -6.66 -8.24 0.65
N THR A 225 -5.77 -9.14 1.08
CA THR A 225 -4.38 -9.15 0.61
C THR A 225 -3.86 -10.58 0.48
N THR A 226 -2.95 -10.82 -0.43
CA THR A 226 -2.32 -12.15 -0.52
C THR A 226 -1.14 -12.27 0.44
N ASN A 227 -0.23 -11.30 0.43
CA ASN A 227 1.01 -11.39 1.19
C ASN A 227 1.20 -10.24 2.21
N GLY A 228 0.43 -9.18 2.13
CA GLY A 228 0.56 -8.02 3.00
C GLY A 228 -0.17 -8.17 4.33
N ARG A 229 0.07 -7.24 5.23
CA ARG A 229 -0.65 -7.11 6.51
C ARG A 229 -1.96 -6.35 6.31
N ILE A 230 -2.98 -6.71 7.07
CA ILE A 230 -4.21 -5.92 7.21
C ILE A 230 -4.25 -5.33 8.61
N GLU A 231 -4.40 -4.02 8.70
CA GLU A 231 -4.53 -3.27 9.94
C GLU A 231 -5.87 -2.53 9.95
N LEU A 232 -6.65 -2.76 10.97
CA LEU A 232 -7.99 -2.21 11.14
C LEU A 232 -8.05 -1.54 12.52
N HIS A 233 -8.10 -0.20 12.52
CA HIS A 233 -8.12 0.60 13.74
C HIS A 233 -9.37 1.48 13.74
N ASP A 234 -10.17 1.41 14.79
CA ASP A 234 -11.40 2.21 14.95
C ASP A 234 -12.34 2.09 13.75
N VAL A 235 -12.66 0.84 13.35
CA VAL A 235 -13.50 0.55 12.19
C VAL A 235 -14.88 0.09 12.62
N TYR A 236 -15.92 0.70 12.04
CA TYR A 236 -17.30 0.28 12.20
C TYR A 236 -17.94 -0.05 10.85
N ALA A 237 -18.37 -1.31 10.67
CA ALA A 237 -19.04 -1.77 9.47
C ALA A 237 -20.43 -2.32 9.83
N ARG A 238 -21.51 -1.54 9.59
CA ARG A 238 -22.85 -1.83 10.08
C ARG A 238 -23.39 -3.21 9.65
N GLU A 239 -23.30 -3.54 8.37
CA GLU A 239 -23.87 -4.80 7.84
C GLU A 239 -22.85 -5.93 7.79
N GLY A 240 -21.57 -5.65 7.97
CA GLY A 240 -20.54 -6.68 8.08
C GLY A 240 -19.16 -6.24 7.67
N MET A 241 -18.19 -6.97 8.21
CA MET A 241 -16.77 -6.82 7.89
C MET A 241 -16.17 -8.15 7.48
N ASN A 242 -15.47 -8.15 6.34
CA ASN A 242 -14.71 -9.29 5.88
C ASN A 242 -13.27 -8.87 5.61
N ALA A 243 -12.32 -9.37 6.39
CA ALA A 243 -10.90 -9.15 6.15
C ALA A 243 -10.20 -10.50 5.94
N GLY A 244 -9.46 -10.62 4.85
CA GLY A 244 -8.86 -11.90 4.51
C GLY A 244 -7.53 -11.80 3.78
N GLY A 245 -6.70 -12.83 4.00
CA GLY A 245 -5.41 -12.94 3.33
C GLY A 245 -4.88 -14.36 3.25
N THR A 246 -3.72 -14.54 2.64
CA THR A 246 -3.05 -15.82 2.59
C THR A 246 -1.88 -15.87 3.56
N ASN A 247 -0.94 -14.95 3.46
CA ASN A 247 0.30 -14.99 4.24
C ASN A 247 0.42 -13.85 5.27
N GLY A 248 -0.35 -12.80 5.13
CA GLY A 248 -0.25 -11.62 5.97
C GLY A 248 -0.95 -11.76 7.33
N GLN A 249 -0.46 -11.01 8.29
CA GLN A 249 -1.09 -10.84 9.60
C GLN A 249 -2.35 -9.98 9.48
N ILE A 250 -3.35 -10.24 10.34
CA ILE A 250 -4.52 -9.38 10.52
C ILE A 250 -4.46 -8.81 11.94
N ILE A 251 -4.45 -7.49 12.04
CA ILE A 251 -4.55 -6.76 13.30
C ILE A 251 -5.88 -6.01 13.30
N ALA A 252 -6.69 -6.20 14.30
CA ALA A 252 -7.96 -5.53 14.47
C ALA A 252 -8.06 -4.94 15.88
N GLU A 253 -8.13 -3.62 15.94
CA GLU A 253 -8.27 -2.85 17.17
C GLU A 253 -9.52 -1.98 17.09
N ASN A 254 -10.38 -2.06 18.11
CA ASN A 254 -11.68 -1.34 18.14
C ASN A 254 -12.53 -1.61 16.87
N LEU A 255 -12.60 -2.86 16.45
CA LEU A 255 -13.38 -3.25 15.28
C LEU A 255 -14.79 -3.69 15.67
N ASN A 256 -15.81 -3.01 15.13
CA ASN A 256 -17.19 -3.25 15.46
C ASN A 256 -18.06 -3.49 14.23
N THR A 257 -18.98 -4.43 14.32
CA THR A 257 -20.05 -4.63 13.33
C THR A 257 -21.35 -5.07 14.02
N ASP A 258 -22.49 -4.64 13.46
CA ASP A 258 -23.79 -5.05 14.00
C ASP A 258 -24.20 -6.45 13.52
N GLN A 259 -23.53 -6.99 12.52
CA GLN A 259 -23.87 -8.29 11.96
C GLN A 259 -22.63 -9.20 11.93
N LYS A 260 -22.15 -9.54 10.75
CA LYS A 260 -21.12 -10.55 10.56
C LYS A 260 -19.71 -9.97 10.51
N LEU A 261 -18.84 -10.51 11.34
CA LEU A 261 -17.39 -10.31 11.27
C LEU A 261 -16.69 -11.57 10.82
N ARG A 262 -15.96 -11.48 9.73
CA ARG A 262 -15.10 -12.56 9.27
C ARG A 262 -13.67 -12.06 9.13
N LEU A 263 -12.75 -12.71 9.85
CA LEU A 263 -11.30 -12.50 9.74
C LEU A 263 -10.64 -13.82 9.40
N ALA A 264 -9.97 -13.91 8.25
CA ALA A 264 -9.41 -15.19 7.79
C ALA A 264 -8.04 -15.00 7.15
N THR A 265 -7.06 -15.79 7.60
CA THR A 265 -5.76 -15.87 6.94
C THR A 265 -5.31 -17.33 6.86
N THR A 266 -4.40 -17.70 5.98
CA THR A 266 -3.91 -19.08 5.91
C THR A 266 -2.69 -19.27 6.80
N ASN A 267 -1.69 -18.40 6.68
CA ASN A 267 -0.41 -18.55 7.37
C ASN A 267 -0.12 -17.45 8.39
N GLY A 268 -0.93 -16.38 8.40
CA GLY A 268 -0.71 -15.22 9.26
C GLY A 268 -1.28 -15.38 10.67
N ARG A 269 -0.83 -14.52 11.56
CA ARG A 269 -1.43 -14.35 12.89
C ARG A 269 -2.66 -13.45 12.80
N VAL A 270 -3.66 -13.68 13.64
CA VAL A 270 -4.79 -12.78 13.87
C VAL A 270 -4.70 -12.23 15.28
N THR A 271 -4.53 -10.92 15.42
CA THR A 271 -4.48 -10.23 16.70
C THR A 271 -5.72 -9.34 16.83
N LEU A 272 -6.39 -9.44 17.97
CA LEU A 272 -7.66 -8.76 18.23
C LEU A 272 -7.55 -7.94 19.52
N ASP A 273 -7.98 -6.71 19.46
CA ASP A 273 -8.17 -5.90 20.64
C ASP A 273 -9.53 -5.16 20.55
N ASN A 274 -10.38 -5.39 21.52
CA ASN A 274 -11.72 -4.78 21.59
C ASN A 274 -12.54 -4.96 20.30
N VAL A 275 -12.75 -6.21 19.90
CA VAL A 275 -13.50 -6.56 18.69
C VAL A 275 -14.90 -7.03 19.02
N SER A 276 -15.92 -6.57 18.30
CA SER A 276 -17.31 -6.97 18.51
C SER A 276 -18.09 -7.21 17.23
N GLY A 277 -19.12 -8.08 17.32
CA GLY A 277 -20.01 -8.42 16.22
C GLY A 277 -21.04 -9.43 16.68
N GLN A 278 -22.16 -9.56 15.95
CA GLN A 278 -23.22 -10.51 16.27
C GLN A 278 -22.78 -11.96 15.92
N ASP A 279 -22.23 -12.16 14.72
CA ASP A 279 -21.68 -13.44 14.26
C ASP A 279 -20.19 -13.24 13.94
N ILE A 280 -19.30 -13.85 14.73
CA ILE A 280 -17.85 -13.68 14.61
C ILE A 280 -17.21 -15.01 14.17
N ASP A 281 -16.60 -15.00 12.98
CA ASP A 281 -15.90 -16.12 12.37
C ASP A 281 -14.42 -15.75 12.13
N ILE A 282 -13.53 -16.37 12.91
CA ILE A 282 -12.09 -16.11 12.82
C ILE A 282 -11.37 -17.39 12.43
N ARG A 283 -10.55 -17.36 11.39
CA ARG A 283 -9.86 -18.54 10.85
C ARG A 283 -8.40 -18.28 10.54
N THR A 284 -7.57 -19.23 10.95
CA THR A 284 -6.19 -19.34 10.46
C THR A 284 -5.81 -20.81 10.35
N SER A 285 -5.08 -21.21 9.31
CA SER A 285 -4.69 -22.60 9.14
C SER A 285 -3.35 -22.93 9.80
N ASN A 286 -2.36 -22.04 9.66
CA ASN A 286 -1.00 -22.25 10.16
C ASN A 286 -0.53 -21.14 11.11
N GLY A 287 -1.39 -20.19 11.42
CA GLY A 287 -1.08 -19.08 12.31
C GLY A 287 -1.61 -19.26 13.72
N SER A 288 -1.70 -18.18 14.45
CA SER A 288 -2.29 -18.13 15.78
C SER A 288 -3.36 -17.03 15.85
N VAL A 289 -4.37 -17.23 16.71
CA VAL A 289 -5.36 -16.21 17.04
C VAL A 289 -5.15 -15.82 18.50
N SER A 290 -5.06 -14.52 18.77
CA SER A 290 -4.92 -13.98 20.12
C SER A 290 -5.67 -12.68 20.28
N GLY A 291 -6.15 -12.39 21.50
CA GLY A 291 -6.74 -11.09 21.82
C GLY A 291 -8.09 -11.15 22.52
N THR A 292 -8.83 -10.05 22.43
CA THR A 292 -10.08 -9.81 23.16
C THR A 292 -11.25 -9.55 22.23
N VAL A 293 -12.38 -10.16 22.56
CA VAL A 293 -13.65 -10.00 21.85
C VAL A 293 -14.74 -9.67 22.86
N HIS A 294 -15.55 -8.66 22.56
CA HIS A 294 -16.56 -8.13 23.47
C HIS A 294 -17.98 -8.19 22.87
N GLY A 295 -18.97 -7.95 23.71
CA GLY A 295 -20.38 -7.81 23.34
C GLY A 295 -21.21 -9.10 23.41
N GLU A 296 -22.52 -8.93 23.24
CA GLU A 296 -23.47 -10.04 23.07
C GLU A 296 -23.31 -10.61 21.66
N ARG A 297 -23.25 -11.94 21.56
CA ARG A 297 -22.98 -12.64 20.31
C ARG A 297 -23.99 -13.75 20.08
N GLU A 298 -24.44 -13.91 18.85
CA GLU A 298 -25.24 -15.08 18.45
C GLU A 298 -24.34 -16.27 18.12
N ALA A 299 -23.18 -16.02 17.49
CA ALA A 299 -22.22 -17.06 17.20
C ALA A 299 -20.77 -16.55 17.33
N PHE A 300 -19.89 -17.44 17.81
CA PHE A 300 -18.44 -17.17 17.87
C PHE A 300 -17.68 -18.45 17.52
N THR A 301 -16.89 -18.38 16.46
CA THR A 301 -16.15 -19.52 15.95
C THR A 301 -14.69 -19.15 15.68
N ILE A 302 -13.77 -19.98 16.18
CA ILE A 302 -12.33 -19.90 15.87
C ILE A 302 -11.90 -21.25 15.30
N HIS A 303 -11.22 -21.21 14.19
CA HIS A 303 -10.65 -22.39 13.54
C HIS A 303 -9.16 -22.24 13.28
#